data_0dd28e445361379c8a7f08e8c733f23a
#
_entry.id   0dd28e445361379c8a7f08e8c733f23a
#
_cell.length_a   1.000
_cell.length_b   1.000
_cell.length_c   1.000
_cell.angle_alpha   90.00
_cell.angle_beta   90.00
_cell.angle_gamma   90.00
#
_symmetry.space_group_name_H-M   'P 1'
#
loop_
_entity.id
_entity.type
_entity.pdbx_description
1 polymer ?
#
loop_
_entity_poly.entity_id
_entity_poly.type
_entity_poly.pdbx_seq_one_letter_code
_entity_poly.pdbx_strand_id
1 'polypeptide(L)'
;MLKLHQRESCESSARVRRFLEAQEISYVAVPAVKLSSERQVLAALGTDEPTVPVLEDGDTVIQGVDAILGHLRSKHTSSAYGDPAYGLTRKLAGVSYSDAVPMAIEALKKEGFGVLTEIDVKATLKKKIDVDFRNYVILGACNPALAHKALSAEPGIGLLLPCNVVVT
;
A
#
# COMPACT_ATOMS: atom_id res chain seq x y z
N MET A 1 -1.77 16.12 14.91
CA MET A 1 -1.53 16.46 13.49
C MET A 1 -0.20 15.85 13.10
N LEU A 2 -0.16 15.06 12.03
CA LEU A 2 1.06 14.40 11.56
C LEU A 2 2.04 15.42 10.98
N LYS A 3 3.34 15.30 11.33
CA LYS A 3 4.41 16.07 10.70
C LYS A 3 5.45 15.10 10.14
N LEU A 4 5.78 15.24 8.88
CA LEU A 4 6.80 14.43 8.21
C LEU A 4 8.05 15.29 7.94
N HIS A 5 9.12 15.05 8.69
CA HIS A 5 10.45 15.60 8.40
C HIS A 5 11.05 14.81 7.24
N GLN A 6 11.28 15.48 6.13
CA GLN A 6 11.59 14.81 4.86
C GLN A 6 12.48 15.67 3.94
N ARG A 7 13.13 15.03 2.95
CA ARG A 7 13.76 15.71 1.82
C ARG A 7 13.09 15.29 0.54
N GLU A 8 12.90 16.23 -0.38
CA GLU A 8 12.27 15.93 -1.67
C GLU A 8 13.06 14.92 -2.50
N SER A 9 14.39 15.04 -2.50
CA SER A 9 15.28 14.14 -3.25
C SER A 9 15.57 12.79 -2.55
N CYS A 10 14.98 12.53 -1.37
CA CYS A 10 15.20 11.30 -0.64
C CYS A 10 14.16 10.25 -1.02
N GLU A 11 14.59 9.12 -1.57
CA GLU A 11 13.69 8.03 -1.98
C GLU A 11 12.93 7.42 -0.79
N SER A 12 13.58 7.29 0.37
CA SER A 12 12.91 6.84 1.59
C SER A 12 11.79 7.78 2.02
N SER A 13 12.00 9.09 1.92
CA SER A 13 10.96 10.10 2.17
C SER A 13 9.85 10.04 1.12
N ALA A 14 10.20 9.82 -0.15
CA ALA A 14 9.23 9.68 -1.24
C ALA A 14 8.31 8.47 -1.05
N ARG A 15 8.80 7.35 -0.52
CA ARG A 15 7.98 6.18 -0.19
C ARG A 15 6.91 6.51 0.87
N VAL A 16 7.27 7.28 1.90
CA VAL A 16 6.30 7.71 2.94
C VAL A 16 5.27 8.69 2.36
N ARG A 17 5.70 9.68 1.56
CA ARG A 17 4.78 10.62 0.91
C ARG A 17 3.76 9.90 0.03
N ARG A 18 4.21 9.02 -0.85
CA ARG A 18 3.33 8.22 -1.72
C ARG A 18 2.29 7.42 -0.93
N PHE A 19 2.68 6.87 0.21
CA PHE A 19 1.74 6.18 1.10
C PHE A 19 0.69 7.13 1.68
N LEU A 20 1.12 8.28 2.25
CA LEU A 20 0.22 9.27 2.84
C LEU A 20 -0.77 9.81 1.81
N GLU A 21 -0.30 10.11 0.61
CA GLU A 21 -1.11 10.58 -0.52
C GLU A 21 -2.13 9.50 -0.96
N ALA A 22 -1.67 8.26 -1.13
CA ALA A 22 -2.54 7.15 -1.55
C ALA A 22 -3.63 6.81 -0.50
N GLN A 23 -3.39 7.11 0.77
CA GLN A 23 -4.36 6.93 1.85
C GLN A 23 -5.14 8.20 2.19
N GLU A 24 -4.94 9.28 1.43
CA GLU A 24 -5.57 10.60 1.67
C GLU A 24 -5.34 11.13 3.09
N ILE A 25 -4.17 10.81 3.67
CA ILE A 25 -3.79 11.21 5.03
C ILE A 25 -3.14 12.60 4.97
N SER A 26 -3.78 13.58 5.63
CA SER A 26 -3.23 14.93 5.74
C SER A 26 -2.04 14.99 6.68
N TYR A 27 -0.97 15.65 6.27
CA TYR A 27 0.23 15.87 7.06
C TYR A 27 0.88 17.22 6.77
N VAL A 28 1.72 17.67 7.70
CA VAL A 28 2.60 18.84 7.48
C VAL A 28 3.96 18.33 7.02
N ALA A 29 4.37 18.73 5.83
CA ALA A 29 5.72 18.46 5.34
C ALA A 29 6.72 19.45 5.99
N VAL A 30 7.69 18.93 6.73
CA VAL A 30 8.78 19.71 7.31
C VAL A 30 10.04 19.45 6.49
N PRO A 31 10.50 20.42 5.71
CA PRO A 31 11.71 20.24 4.90
C PRO A 31 12.93 20.02 5.80
N ALA A 32 13.63 18.91 5.59
CA ALA A 32 14.90 18.64 6.25
C ALA A 32 16.05 18.92 5.28
N VAL A 33 16.74 20.09 5.44
CA VAL A 33 17.86 20.52 4.61
C VAL A 33 19.18 19.91 5.12
N LYS A 34 20.21 19.80 4.31
CA LYS A 34 21.52 19.18 4.68
C LYS A 34 22.37 19.98 5.71
N LEU A 35 21.82 21.01 6.34
CA LEU A 35 22.58 21.92 7.21
C LEU A 35 22.64 21.45 8.67
N SER A 36 23.64 21.93 9.40
CA SER A 36 23.89 21.56 10.81
C SER A 36 22.73 21.90 11.77
N SER A 37 21.93 22.93 11.46
CA SER A 37 20.75 23.32 12.24
C SER A 37 19.64 22.26 12.25
N GLU A 38 19.53 21.42 11.23
CA GLU A 38 18.48 20.40 11.15
C GLU A 38 18.84 19.11 11.86
N ARG A 39 20.15 18.81 11.93
CA ARG A 39 20.62 17.75 12.84
C ARG A 39 20.22 18.06 14.27
N GLN A 40 20.19 19.34 14.65
CA GLN A 40 19.75 19.79 15.97
C GLN A 40 18.23 19.58 16.17
N VAL A 41 17.42 19.87 15.13
CA VAL A 41 15.96 19.65 15.21
C VAL A 41 15.64 18.15 15.31
N LEU A 42 16.27 17.30 14.49
CA LEU A 42 16.06 15.85 14.56
C LEU A 42 16.60 15.25 15.86
N ALA A 43 17.75 15.74 16.35
CA ALA A 43 18.30 15.33 17.64
C ALA A 43 17.41 15.76 18.82
N ALA A 44 16.78 16.94 18.72
CA ALA A 44 15.80 17.41 19.74
C ALA A 44 14.53 16.55 19.78
N LEU A 45 14.22 15.83 18.69
CA LEU A 45 13.15 14.84 18.63
C LEU A 45 13.54 13.47 19.22
N GLY A 46 14.77 13.32 19.74
CA GLY A 46 15.24 12.08 20.34
C GLY A 46 15.60 10.99 19.35
N THR A 47 15.94 11.37 18.10
CA THR A 47 16.39 10.39 17.08
C THR A 47 17.87 10.08 17.24
N ASP A 48 18.25 8.80 17.20
CA ASP A 48 19.65 8.35 17.37
C ASP A 48 20.56 8.81 16.22
N GLU A 49 19.99 8.99 15.02
CA GLU A 49 20.72 9.48 13.85
C GLU A 49 19.95 10.61 13.14
N PRO A 50 20.63 11.65 12.61
CA PRO A 50 19.97 12.76 11.93
C PRO A 50 19.60 12.38 10.47
N THR A 51 18.84 11.32 10.32
CA THR A 51 18.40 10.80 9.01
C THR A 51 16.89 10.96 8.83
N VAL A 52 16.48 11.21 7.59
CA VAL A 52 15.07 11.29 7.22
C VAL A 52 14.66 10.02 6.45
N PRO A 53 13.39 9.64 6.51
CA PRO A 53 12.23 10.33 7.09
C PRO A 53 12.08 10.14 8.60
N VAL A 54 11.53 11.15 9.27
CA VAL A 54 11.05 11.09 10.65
C VAL A 54 9.60 11.56 10.70
N LEU A 55 8.74 10.82 11.38
CA LEU A 55 7.33 11.15 11.56
C LEU A 55 7.07 11.52 13.03
N GLU A 56 6.45 12.69 13.24
CA GLU A 56 5.81 13.04 14.50
C GLU A 56 4.31 12.77 14.41
N ASP A 57 3.78 11.98 15.33
CA ASP A 57 2.35 11.73 15.50
C ASP A 57 1.93 11.97 16.94
N GLY A 58 1.51 13.20 17.26
CA GLY A 58 1.34 13.67 18.63
C GLY A 58 2.68 13.67 19.36
N ASP A 59 2.75 12.92 20.46
CA ASP A 59 3.97 12.77 21.28
C ASP A 59 4.86 11.61 20.80
N THR A 60 4.46 10.90 19.75
CA THR A 60 5.21 9.75 19.21
C THR A 60 6.12 10.20 18.09
N VAL A 61 7.41 9.91 18.19
CA VAL A 61 8.41 10.16 17.15
C VAL A 61 8.89 8.83 16.58
N ILE A 62 8.85 8.69 15.26
CA ILE A 62 9.17 7.45 14.56
C ILE A 62 10.17 7.75 13.47
N GLN A 63 11.28 7.02 13.46
CA GLN A 63 12.34 7.18 12.47
C GLN A 63 12.45 5.96 11.56
N GLY A 64 12.75 6.22 10.30
CA GLY A 64 12.94 5.21 9.28
C GLY A 64 11.67 4.81 8.53
N VAL A 65 11.83 4.52 7.25
CA VAL A 65 10.70 4.32 6.33
C VAL A 65 9.80 3.15 6.72
N ASP A 66 10.39 2.01 7.11
CA ASP A 66 9.59 0.82 7.39
C ASP A 66 8.85 0.92 8.73
N ALA A 67 9.46 1.54 9.75
CA ALA A 67 8.82 1.83 11.03
C ALA A 67 7.67 2.83 10.86
N ILE A 68 7.87 3.90 10.09
CA ILE A 68 6.83 4.89 9.78
C ILE A 68 5.67 4.24 9.02
N LEU A 69 5.95 3.48 7.97
CA LEU A 69 4.90 2.81 7.21
C LEU A 69 4.15 1.78 8.06
N GLY A 70 4.84 1.04 8.94
CA GLY A 70 4.22 0.14 9.91
C GLY A 70 3.26 0.87 10.84
N HIS A 71 3.69 1.99 11.42
CA HIS A 71 2.87 2.82 12.30
C HIS A 71 1.65 3.42 11.57
N LEU A 72 1.85 3.99 10.39
CA LEU A 72 0.76 4.58 9.61
C LEU A 72 -0.26 3.51 9.19
N ARG A 73 0.18 2.33 8.80
CA ARG A 73 -0.69 1.20 8.49
C ARG A 73 -1.52 0.79 9.69
N SER A 74 -0.92 0.65 10.86
CA SER A 74 -1.65 0.26 12.09
C SER A 74 -2.75 1.25 12.49
N LYS A 75 -2.57 2.53 12.19
CA LYS A 75 -3.54 3.58 12.55
C LYS A 75 -4.57 3.91 11.47
N HIS A 76 -4.18 3.84 10.22
CA HIS A 76 -4.98 4.37 9.11
C HIS A 76 -5.53 3.30 8.17
N THR A 77 -4.99 2.08 8.21
CA THR A 77 -5.61 0.96 7.51
C THR A 77 -6.53 0.22 8.46
N SER A 78 -7.78 0.57 8.43
CA SER A 78 -8.84 -0.11 9.20
C SER A 78 -9.27 -1.42 8.51
N SER A 79 -8.30 -2.30 8.25
CA SER A 79 -8.59 -3.66 7.84
C SER A 79 -8.63 -4.57 9.06
N ALA A 80 -9.69 -5.36 9.23
CA ALA A 80 -9.76 -6.39 10.26
C ALA A 80 -8.63 -7.44 10.14
N TYR A 81 -7.87 -7.38 9.05
CA TYR A 81 -6.78 -8.30 8.73
C TYR A 81 -5.39 -7.63 8.66
N GLY A 82 -5.29 -6.28 8.82
CA GLY A 82 -4.07 -5.53 8.54
C GLY A 82 -3.67 -5.57 7.06
N ASP A 83 -2.74 -4.70 6.64
CA ASP A 83 -2.14 -4.85 5.30
C ASP A 83 -1.14 -6.01 5.34
N PRO A 84 -1.27 -7.00 4.45
CA PRO A 84 -0.25 -8.02 4.32
C PRO A 84 1.06 -7.38 3.83
N ALA A 85 2.20 -7.93 4.25
CA ALA A 85 3.52 -7.43 3.86
C ALA A 85 3.74 -7.40 2.32
N TYR A 86 2.91 -8.12 1.57
CA TYR A 86 2.98 -8.32 0.12
C TYR A 86 1.79 -7.69 -0.64
N GLY A 87 0.96 -6.87 0.01
CA GLY A 87 -0.21 -6.26 -0.63
C GLY A 87 -0.65 -4.96 0.01
N LEU A 88 -1.61 -4.31 -0.62
CA LEU A 88 -2.29 -3.12 -0.13
C LEU A 88 -3.76 -3.46 0.11
N THR A 89 -4.34 -2.98 1.20
CA THR A 89 -5.74 -3.25 1.56
C THR A 89 -6.54 -1.96 1.60
N ARG A 90 -7.76 -1.99 1.10
CA ARG A 90 -8.71 -0.89 1.23
C ARG A 90 -10.07 -1.42 1.66
N LYS A 91 -10.64 -0.79 2.70
CA LYS A 91 -12.01 -1.09 3.13
C LYS A 91 -12.98 -0.16 2.42
N LEU A 92 -13.97 -0.74 1.75
CA LEU A 92 -15.08 -0.01 1.14
C LEU A 92 -16.25 0.02 2.12
N ALA A 93 -16.40 1.13 2.86
CA ALA A 93 -17.49 1.28 3.82
C ALA A 93 -18.84 1.41 3.10
N GLY A 94 -19.85 0.66 3.56
CA GLY A 94 -21.21 0.73 3.01
C GLY A 94 -21.39 0.05 1.64
N VAL A 95 -20.38 -0.64 1.13
CA VAL A 95 -20.44 -1.37 -0.15
C VAL A 95 -20.61 -2.86 0.14
N SER A 96 -21.59 -3.50 -0.53
CA SER A 96 -21.76 -4.95 -0.43
C SER A 96 -20.67 -5.69 -1.22
N TYR A 97 -20.43 -6.95 -0.87
CA TYR A 97 -19.50 -7.79 -1.65
C TYR A 97 -19.88 -7.90 -3.13
N SER A 98 -21.17 -8.06 -3.40
CA SER A 98 -21.72 -8.16 -4.76
C SER A 98 -21.48 -6.89 -5.59
N ASP A 99 -21.42 -5.73 -4.95
CA ASP A 99 -21.17 -4.45 -5.61
C ASP A 99 -19.67 -4.15 -5.70
N ALA A 100 -18.90 -4.59 -4.69
CA ALA A 100 -17.45 -4.36 -4.64
C ALA A 100 -16.70 -5.04 -5.79
N VAL A 101 -17.13 -6.25 -6.20
CA VAL A 101 -16.48 -6.98 -7.30
C VAL A 101 -16.55 -6.21 -8.63
N PRO A 102 -17.76 -5.84 -9.15
CA PRO A 102 -17.83 -5.04 -10.38
C PRO A 102 -17.18 -3.67 -10.24
N MET A 103 -17.24 -3.02 -9.08
CA MET A 103 -16.54 -1.76 -8.85
C MET A 103 -15.02 -1.91 -8.98
N ALA A 104 -14.44 -2.98 -8.44
CA ALA A 104 -13.01 -3.26 -8.58
C ALA A 104 -12.63 -3.50 -10.05
N ILE A 105 -13.43 -4.25 -10.80
CA ILE A 105 -13.21 -4.51 -12.23
C ILE A 105 -13.24 -3.21 -13.03
N GLU A 106 -14.20 -2.34 -12.79
CA GLU A 106 -14.30 -1.05 -13.48
C GLU A 106 -13.16 -0.09 -13.10
N ALA A 107 -12.73 -0.10 -11.85
CA ALA A 107 -11.57 0.68 -11.43
C ALA A 107 -10.29 0.21 -12.13
N LEU A 108 -10.06 -1.09 -12.19
CA LEU A 108 -8.93 -1.69 -12.91
C LEU A 108 -8.93 -1.31 -14.39
N LYS A 109 -10.09 -1.36 -15.03
CA LYS A 109 -10.25 -1.01 -16.44
C LYS A 109 -9.90 0.45 -16.73
N LYS A 110 -10.27 1.38 -15.83
CA LYS A 110 -9.90 2.80 -15.95
C LYS A 110 -8.40 3.02 -15.94
N GLU A 111 -7.66 2.18 -15.24
CA GLU A 111 -6.19 2.22 -15.17
C GLU A 111 -5.51 1.35 -16.26
N GLY A 112 -6.28 0.86 -17.23
CA GLY A 112 -5.76 0.06 -18.34
C GLY A 112 -5.49 -1.41 -18.00
N PHE A 113 -6.02 -1.91 -16.88
CA PHE A 113 -5.93 -3.32 -16.51
C PHE A 113 -7.18 -4.08 -16.96
N GLY A 114 -6.97 -5.18 -17.69
CA GLY A 114 -8.01 -6.15 -17.99
C GLY A 114 -7.98 -7.31 -16.99
N VAL A 115 -9.15 -7.81 -16.59
CA VAL A 115 -9.25 -9.04 -15.79
C VAL A 115 -9.14 -10.24 -16.72
N LEU A 116 -8.11 -11.07 -16.54
CA LEU A 116 -7.82 -12.26 -17.33
C LEU A 116 -8.42 -13.52 -16.70
N THR A 117 -8.45 -13.56 -15.36
CA THR A 117 -8.96 -14.72 -14.61
C THR A 117 -9.77 -14.25 -13.44
N GLU A 118 -10.79 -15.03 -13.10
CA GLU A 118 -11.61 -14.84 -11.91
C GLU A 118 -11.73 -16.20 -11.19
N ILE A 119 -11.35 -16.23 -9.93
CA ILE A 119 -11.38 -17.44 -9.10
C ILE A 119 -12.29 -17.19 -7.92
N ASP A 120 -13.49 -17.78 -7.94
CA ASP A 120 -14.36 -17.82 -6.77
C ASP A 120 -13.84 -18.91 -5.80
N VAL A 121 -13.14 -18.43 -4.77
CA VAL A 121 -12.53 -19.31 -3.76
C VAL A 121 -13.60 -20.02 -2.93
N LYS A 122 -14.70 -19.34 -2.58
CA LYS A 122 -15.82 -19.91 -1.82
C LYS A 122 -16.43 -21.10 -2.57
N ALA A 123 -16.80 -20.91 -3.82
CA ALA A 123 -17.37 -21.97 -4.66
C ALA A 123 -16.34 -23.08 -4.90
N THR A 124 -15.09 -22.74 -5.10
CA THR A 124 -14.01 -23.71 -5.34
C THR A 124 -13.78 -24.61 -4.13
N LEU A 125 -13.69 -24.04 -2.92
CA LEU A 125 -13.49 -24.79 -1.69
C LEU A 125 -14.71 -25.69 -1.39
N LYS A 126 -15.91 -25.16 -1.58
CA LYS A 126 -17.13 -25.95 -1.42
C LYS A 126 -17.16 -27.15 -2.36
N LYS A 127 -16.83 -26.94 -3.62
CA LYS A 127 -16.83 -28.00 -4.65
C LYS A 127 -15.73 -29.05 -4.43
N LYS A 128 -14.54 -28.64 -4.00
CA LYS A 128 -13.35 -29.52 -3.97
C LYS A 128 -13.19 -30.29 -2.68
N ILE A 129 -13.54 -29.69 -1.55
CA ILE A 129 -13.29 -30.24 -0.21
C ILE A 129 -14.49 -30.08 0.74
N ASP A 130 -15.65 -29.65 0.22
CA ASP A 130 -16.90 -29.43 0.97
C ASP A 130 -16.77 -28.49 2.18
N VAL A 131 -15.92 -27.48 2.08
CA VAL A 131 -15.71 -26.46 3.12
C VAL A 131 -16.51 -25.21 2.79
N ASP A 132 -17.30 -24.73 3.76
CA ASP A 132 -17.94 -23.42 3.67
C ASP A 132 -16.95 -22.31 4.00
N PHE A 133 -16.80 -21.36 3.08
CA PHE A 133 -15.87 -20.25 3.22
C PHE A 133 -16.60 -18.91 3.01
N ARG A 134 -16.00 -17.83 3.53
CA ARG A 134 -16.53 -16.47 3.29
C ARG A 134 -16.51 -16.12 1.81
N ASN A 135 -17.22 -15.07 1.45
CA ASN A 135 -17.12 -14.50 0.12
C ASN A 135 -15.67 -14.10 -0.15
N TYR A 136 -15.12 -14.57 -1.26
CA TYR A 136 -13.72 -14.35 -1.59
C TYR A 136 -13.50 -14.62 -3.07
N VAL A 137 -13.11 -13.60 -3.81
CA VAL A 137 -12.75 -13.75 -5.23
C VAL A 137 -11.33 -13.22 -5.45
N ILE A 138 -10.60 -13.90 -6.30
CA ILE A 138 -9.28 -13.48 -6.80
C ILE A 138 -9.45 -13.09 -8.26
N LEU A 139 -9.17 -11.84 -8.58
CA LEU A 139 -9.16 -11.30 -9.94
C LEU A 139 -7.70 -11.22 -10.40
N GLY A 140 -7.34 -11.97 -11.41
CA GLY A 140 -6.04 -11.86 -12.06
C GLY A 140 -6.08 -10.76 -13.13
N ALA A 141 -5.49 -9.62 -12.81
CA ALA A 141 -5.52 -8.42 -13.65
C ALA A 141 -4.19 -8.19 -14.36
N CYS A 142 -4.24 -7.72 -15.61
CA CYS A 142 -3.05 -7.43 -16.39
C CYS A 142 -3.22 -6.16 -17.21
N ASN A 143 -2.19 -5.33 -17.24
CA ASN A 143 -2.02 -4.28 -18.23
C ASN A 143 -1.04 -4.80 -19.29
N PRO A 144 -1.49 -5.07 -20.54
CA PRO A 144 -0.67 -5.75 -21.55
C PRO A 144 0.61 -4.98 -21.92
N ALA A 145 0.55 -3.66 -21.96
CA ALA A 145 1.72 -2.84 -22.30
C ALA A 145 2.79 -2.91 -21.20
N LEU A 146 2.37 -2.85 -19.93
CA LEU A 146 3.29 -2.97 -18.79
C LEU A 146 3.84 -4.40 -18.69
N ALA A 147 2.99 -5.41 -18.86
CA ALA A 147 3.40 -6.82 -18.83
C ALA A 147 4.43 -7.13 -19.93
N HIS A 148 4.20 -6.67 -21.16
CA HIS A 148 5.16 -6.85 -22.27
C HIS A 148 6.52 -6.19 -21.93
N LYS A 149 6.50 -4.96 -21.43
CA LYS A 149 7.73 -4.25 -21.04
C LYS A 149 8.48 -4.99 -19.94
N ALA A 150 7.78 -5.48 -18.91
CA ALA A 150 8.37 -6.21 -17.81
C ALA A 150 8.97 -7.55 -18.24
N LEU A 151 8.22 -8.35 -18.99
CA LEU A 151 8.67 -9.65 -19.52
C LEU A 151 9.83 -9.53 -20.50
N SER A 152 9.89 -8.43 -21.27
CA SER A 152 11.02 -8.15 -22.16
C SER A 152 12.30 -7.81 -21.42
N ALA A 153 12.17 -7.16 -20.25
CA ALA A 153 13.32 -6.83 -19.40
C ALA A 153 13.75 -8.02 -18.53
N GLU A 154 12.80 -8.78 -18.00
CA GLU A 154 13.04 -9.89 -17.09
C GLU A 154 12.01 -11.01 -17.31
N PRO A 155 12.33 -12.05 -18.09
CA PRO A 155 11.37 -13.14 -18.35
C PRO A 155 10.86 -13.85 -17.10
N GLY A 156 11.67 -13.93 -16.04
CA GLY A 156 11.31 -14.56 -14.77
C GLY A 156 10.16 -13.87 -14.02
N ILE A 157 9.87 -12.60 -14.34
CA ILE A 157 8.77 -11.85 -13.71
C ILE A 157 7.39 -12.46 -13.99
N GLY A 158 7.30 -13.34 -14.99
CA GLY A 158 6.09 -14.12 -15.28
C GLY A 158 5.57 -14.91 -14.09
N LEU A 159 6.43 -15.27 -13.12
CA LEU A 159 6.03 -15.92 -11.86
C LEU A 159 5.17 -15.01 -10.97
N LEU A 160 5.22 -13.69 -11.16
CA LEU A 160 4.45 -12.70 -10.42
C LEU A 160 3.22 -12.19 -11.20
N LEU A 161 2.98 -12.71 -12.38
CA LEU A 161 1.84 -12.36 -13.23
C LEU A 161 0.76 -13.46 -13.24
N PRO A 162 -0.51 -13.08 -13.37
CA PRO A 162 -1.05 -11.72 -13.37
C PRO A 162 -1.02 -11.08 -11.97
N CYS A 163 -1.19 -9.74 -11.91
CA CYS A 163 -1.38 -9.05 -10.63
C CYS A 163 -2.71 -9.47 -10.01
N ASN A 164 -2.69 -9.93 -8.76
CA ASN A 164 -3.90 -10.37 -8.09
C ASN A 164 -4.58 -9.23 -7.34
N VAL A 165 -5.89 -9.10 -7.55
CA VAL A 165 -6.77 -8.25 -6.75
C VAL A 165 -7.77 -9.16 -6.04
N VAL A 166 -7.82 -9.06 -4.72
CA VAL A 166 -8.71 -9.86 -3.88
C VAL A 166 -9.85 -8.99 -3.40
N VAL A 167 -11.09 -9.49 -3.54
CA VAL A 167 -12.29 -8.90 -2.95
C VAL A 167 -12.88 -9.91 -1.97
N THR A 168 -13.16 -9.45 -0.73
CA THR A 168 -13.67 -10.32 0.35
C THR A 168 -14.63 -9.58 1.26
#